data_61325e9e31dff2f2220e37f40365e750
#
_entry.id   61325e9e31dff2f2220e37f40365e750
#
_cell.length_a   1.000
_cell.length_b   1.000
_cell.length_c   1.000
_cell.angle_alpha   90.00
_cell.angle_beta   90.00
_cell.angle_gamma   90.00
#
_symmetry.space_group_name_H-M   'P 1'
#
loop_
_entity.id
_entity.type
_entity.pdbx_description
1 polymer ?
#
loop_
_entity_poly.entity_id
_entity_poly.type
_entity_poly.pdbx_seq_one_letter_code
_entity_poly.pdbx_strand_id
1 'polypeptide(L)'
;MSPLERDPREADLLDAERAVAAQVGAADAVAPVGTGTHREVGGPPPAGVEVRAPVGVVMYDPAELTVTVGAGTTVEELSGILSEANQECVLDPRDATATIGGTLACGLSGLRRLRYGPLRDRVLEVRFATAAGELVRGGGPTVKNVTGYDMPRLLVGSFGTLGVLTRVVLRCQPRPMHAQWGHTSDDPATVLARSFRASAVLWDGARTSVLSEGHPDDVVSQIATLGLEAQEGPPPVPVGAHRGRASVAPADVIAVGRSLDAIVGARWIAEAGVGTLHVACDEESTLADARQAVTQHGGWLLREEGAPGLDGFGVELPNAALMARVKTAFDPTNKLAAGRLPLAPREDARIAS
;
A
#
# COMPACT_ATOMS: atom_id res chain seq x y z
N MET A 1 -12.51 23.70 33.11
CA MET A 1 -11.35 23.38 32.26
C MET A 1 -11.31 24.42 31.19
N SER A 2 -10.21 25.16 31.11
CA SER A 2 -9.95 26.22 30.14
C SER A 2 -10.01 25.63 28.71
N PRO A 3 -10.42 26.41 27.66
CA PRO A 3 -10.35 25.95 26.29
C PRO A 3 -8.88 25.61 25.99
N LEU A 4 -8.65 24.34 25.71
CA LEU A 4 -7.33 23.78 25.38
C LEU A 4 -6.67 24.68 24.32
N GLU A 5 -5.56 25.29 24.70
CA GLU A 5 -4.64 25.88 23.73
C GLU A 5 -4.32 24.77 22.72
N ARG A 6 -4.73 24.97 21.46
CA ARG A 6 -4.42 24.02 20.39
C ARG A 6 -2.90 23.96 20.27
N ASP A 7 -2.35 22.75 20.22
CA ASP A 7 -0.92 22.56 19.98
C ASP A 7 -0.53 23.40 18.73
N PRO A 8 0.47 24.28 18.80
CA PRO A 8 0.90 25.10 17.67
C PRO A 8 1.14 24.27 16.39
N ARG A 9 1.67 23.05 16.55
CA ARG A 9 1.89 22.11 15.44
C ARG A 9 0.59 21.69 14.76
N GLU A 10 -0.51 21.60 15.49
CA GLU A 10 -1.82 21.30 14.90
C GLU A 10 -2.35 22.48 14.08
N ALA A 11 -2.13 23.71 14.54
CA ALA A 11 -2.51 24.92 13.79
C ALA A 11 -1.70 25.05 12.51
N ASP A 12 -0.37 24.90 12.57
CA ASP A 12 0.53 24.96 11.43
C ASP A 12 0.17 23.91 10.37
N LEU A 13 -0.09 22.65 10.81
CA LEU A 13 -0.50 21.60 9.90
C LEU A 13 -1.86 21.92 9.25
N LEU A 14 -2.82 22.46 10.00
CA LEU A 14 -4.12 22.82 9.43
C LEU A 14 -4.00 23.91 8.37
N ASP A 15 -3.14 24.90 8.57
CA ASP A 15 -2.91 25.96 7.59
C ASP A 15 -2.21 25.42 6.32
N ALA A 16 -1.25 24.49 6.48
CA ALA A 16 -0.65 23.78 5.36
C ALA A 16 -1.69 22.91 4.60
N GLU A 17 -2.59 22.23 5.30
CA GLU A 17 -3.69 21.48 4.69
C GLU A 17 -4.63 22.39 3.88
N ARG A 18 -4.96 23.57 4.42
CA ARG A 18 -5.77 24.57 3.71
C ARG A 18 -5.08 25.08 2.43
N ALA A 19 -3.76 25.30 2.48
CA ALA A 19 -2.98 25.67 1.32
C ALA A 19 -3.02 24.57 0.24
N VAL A 20 -2.87 23.30 0.62
CA VAL A 20 -3.03 22.14 -0.30
C VAL A 20 -4.44 22.13 -0.90
N ALA A 21 -5.48 22.28 -0.09
CA ALA A 21 -6.85 22.30 -0.56
C ALA A 21 -7.12 23.43 -1.56
N ALA A 22 -6.62 24.64 -1.27
CA ALA A 22 -6.71 25.78 -2.18
C ALA A 22 -5.99 25.53 -3.52
N GLN A 23 -4.79 24.93 -3.47
CA GLN A 23 -4.04 24.54 -4.66
C GLN A 23 -4.81 23.52 -5.51
N VAL A 24 -5.39 22.49 -4.87
CA VAL A 24 -6.24 21.49 -5.54
C VAL A 24 -7.46 22.16 -6.16
N GLY A 25 -8.14 23.06 -5.42
CA GLY A 25 -9.33 23.76 -5.90
C GLY A 25 -9.06 24.60 -7.16
N ALA A 26 -7.93 25.30 -7.19
CA ALA A 26 -7.55 26.21 -8.27
C ALA A 26 -7.03 25.51 -9.54
N ALA A 27 -6.55 24.28 -9.45
CA ALA A 27 -5.94 23.57 -10.57
C ALA A 27 -6.98 22.90 -11.46
N ASP A 28 -6.74 22.89 -12.78
CA ASP A 28 -7.55 22.14 -13.76
C ASP A 28 -7.20 20.65 -13.80
N ALA A 29 -5.96 20.30 -13.47
CA ALA A 29 -5.48 18.93 -13.35
C ALA A 29 -4.49 18.83 -12.18
N VAL A 30 -4.61 17.77 -11.38
CA VAL A 30 -3.84 17.56 -10.13
C VAL A 30 -3.12 16.23 -10.18
N ALA A 31 -1.81 16.27 -9.96
CA ALA A 31 -0.95 15.13 -9.75
C ALA A 31 -0.50 15.06 -8.28
N PRO A 32 -1.12 14.25 -7.40
CA PRO A 32 -0.61 14.07 -6.05
C PRO A 32 0.77 13.39 -6.10
N VAL A 33 1.77 13.98 -5.46
CA VAL A 33 3.16 13.48 -5.48
C VAL A 33 3.74 13.51 -4.07
N GLY A 34 4.31 12.38 -3.66
CA GLY A 34 5.17 12.28 -2.47
C GLY A 34 6.65 12.41 -2.85
N THR A 35 7.46 11.43 -2.44
CA THR A 35 8.88 11.30 -2.82
C THR A 35 9.09 10.68 -4.21
N GLY A 36 8.03 10.18 -4.84
CA GLY A 36 8.10 9.61 -6.20
C GLY A 36 8.28 8.09 -6.26
N THR A 37 8.45 7.41 -5.14
CA THR A 37 8.68 5.95 -5.07
C THR A 37 7.56 5.10 -5.69
N HIS A 38 6.34 5.65 -5.81
CA HIS A 38 5.17 4.99 -6.40
C HIS A 38 4.66 5.70 -7.66
N ARG A 39 5.53 6.49 -8.32
CA ARG A 39 5.10 7.39 -9.39
C ARG A 39 4.52 6.66 -10.59
N GLU A 40 5.02 5.46 -10.92
CA GLU A 40 4.61 4.67 -12.08
C GLU A 40 3.63 3.54 -11.75
N VAL A 41 3.33 3.32 -10.47
CA VAL A 41 2.41 2.24 -10.06
C VAL A 41 1.04 2.43 -10.69
N GLY A 42 0.56 1.44 -11.42
CA GLY A 42 -0.74 1.48 -12.09
C GLY A 42 -0.77 2.25 -13.41
N GLY A 43 0.39 2.67 -13.93
CA GLY A 43 0.49 3.36 -15.22
C GLY A 43 1.38 4.61 -15.19
N PRO A 44 1.41 5.39 -16.28
CA PRO A 44 2.23 6.58 -16.34
C PRO A 44 1.79 7.61 -15.27
N PRO A 45 2.71 8.47 -14.81
CA PRO A 45 2.37 9.53 -13.88
C PRO A 45 1.24 10.41 -14.45
N PRO A 46 0.25 10.80 -13.63
CA PRO A 46 -0.80 11.70 -14.11
C PRO A 46 -0.21 13.07 -14.47
N ALA A 47 -0.75 13.68 -15.51
CA ALA A 47 -0.44 15.07 -15.85
C ALA A 47 -1.15 16.04 -14.89
N GLY A 48 -0.58 17.21 -14.68
CA GLY A 48 -1.20 18.27 -13.88
C GLY A 48 -0.24 18.96 -12.92
N VAL A 49 -0.79 19.83 -12.09
CA VAL A 49 -0.04 20.52 -11.03
C VAL A 49 0.35 19.49 -9.98
N GLU A 50 1.65 19.40 -9.69
CA GLU A 50 2.13 18.55 -8.59
C GLU A 50 1.70 19.14 -7.25
N VAL A 51 0.96 18.34 -6.48
CA VAL A 51 0.49 18.71 -5.15
C VAL A 51 1.11 17.78 -4.12
N ARG A 52 1.74 18.37 -3.09
CA ARG A 52 2.42 17.67 -2.02
C ARG A 52 1.67 17.85 -0.70
N ALA A 53 1.46 16.77 0.00
CA ALA A 53 0.85 16.79 1.33
C ALA A 53 1.80 17.41 2.38
N PRO A 54 1.25 17.96 3.48
CA PRO A 54 2.05 18.43 4.61
C PRO A 54 2.85 17.30 5.26
N VAL A 55 3.97 17.69 5.90
CA VAL A 55 4.91 16.82 6.60
C VAL A 55 4.85 17.08 8.10
N GLY A 56 5.15 16.08 8.90
CA GLY A 56 5.37 16.18 10.34
C GLY A 56 4.35 15.39 11.18
N VAL A 57 4.79 14.96 12.36
CA VAL A 57 3.95 14.32 13.38
C VAL A 57 3.36 15.42 14.26
N VAL A 58 2.03 15.47 14.34
CA VAL A 58 1.27 16.48 15.11
C VAL A 58 0.99 15.99 16.52
N MET A 59 0.57 14.73 16.62
CA MET A 59 0.23 14.14 17.90
C MET A 59 0.66 12.67 17.89
N TYR A 60 1.32 12.26 18.92
CA TYR A 60 1.63 10.85 19.16
C TYR A 60 1.26 10.50 20.60
N ASP A 61 0.34 9.56 20.75
CA ASP A 61 -0.07 9.03 22.03
C ASP A 61 0.34 7.55 22.13
N PRO A 62 1.49 7.27 22.76
CA PRO A 62 1.97 5.91 22.94
C PRO A 62 1.03 5.03 23.77
N ALA A 63 0.26 5.61 24.71
CA ALA A 63 -0.66 4.85 25.56
C ALA A 63 -1.89 4.37 24.78
N GLU A 64 -2.39 5.21 23.85
CA GLU A 64 -3.52 4.89 22.99
C GLU A 64 -3.08 4.18 21.69
N LEU A 65 -1.78 3.99 21.46
CA LEU A 65 -1.22 3.38 20.26
C LEU A 65 -1.68 4.09 18.98
N THR A 66 -1.72 5.43 19.00
CA THR A 66 -2.17 6.23 17.87
C THR A 66 -1.18 7.35 17.54
N VAL A 67 -1.04 7.65 16.26
CA VAL A 67 -0.25 8.78 15.78
C VAL A 67 -1.03 9.57 14.72
N THR A 68 -1.05 10.90 14.86
CA THR A 68 -1.59 11.85 13.86
C THR A 68 -0.43 12.46 13.11
N VAL A 69 -0.42 12.29 11.80
CA VAL A 69 0.72 12.66 10.96
C VAL A 69 0.29 13.23 9.62
N GLY A 70 1.03 14.22 9.13
CA GLY A 70 0.89 14.76 7.78
C GLY A 70 1.22 13.69 6.73
N ALA A 71 0.40 13.58 5.69
CA ALA A 71 0.51 12.52 4.70
C ALA A 71 1.79 12.61 3.83
N GLY A 72 2.47 13.75 3.82
CA GLY A 72 3.76 13.97 3.17
C GLY A 72 4.97 13.43 3.95
N THR A 73 4.79 13.05 5.22
CA THR A 73 5.85 12.44 6.05
C THR A 73 6.26 11.10 5.47
N THR A 74 7.55 10.80 5.48
CA THR A 74 8.05 9.50 5.03
C THR A 74 7.79 8.41 6.07
N VAL A 75 7.72 7.16 5.63
CA VAL A 75 7.55 6.02 6.54
C VAL A 75 8.78 5.85 7.41
N GLU A 76 9.98 6.19 6.90
CA GLU A 76 11.24 6.16 7.66
C GLU A 76 11.21 7.16 8.82
N GLU A 77 10.82 8.43 8.57
CA GLU A 77 10.69 9.46 9.60
C GLU A 77 9.69 9.05 10.68
N LEU A 78 8.51 8.54 10.28
CA LEU A 78 7.53 8.03 11.23
C LEU A 78 8.10 6.87 12.05
N SER A 79 8.77 5.91 11.42
CA SER A 79 9.36 4.75 12.09
C SER A 79 10.42 5.15 13.11
N GLY A 80 11.22 6.20 12.81
CA GLY A 80 12.17 6.79 13.76
C GLY A 80 11.48 7.27 15.03
N ILE A 81 10.45 8.09 14.89
CA ILE A 81 9.69 8.66 16.02
C ILE A 81 9.02 7.57 16.86
N LEU A 82 8.34 6.60 16.22
CA LEU A 82 7.65 5.52 16.93
C LEU A 82 8.63 4.60 17.68
N SER A 83 9.85 4.47 17.15
CA SER A 83 10.89 3.62 17.75
C SER A 83 11.32 4.09 19.13
N GLU A 84 11.25 5.39 19.43
CA GLU A 84 11.60 5.96 20.73
C GLU A 84 10.71 5.42 21.86
N ALA A 85 9.45 5.07 21.54
CA ALA A 85 8.52 4.42 22.47
C ALA A 85 8.43 2.89 22.27
N ASN A 86 9.38 2.28 21.54
CA ASN A 86 9.37 0.86 21.19
C ASN A 86 8.06 0.42 20.48
N GLN A 87 7.54 1.28 19.60
CA GLN A 87 6.34 1.05 18.81
C GLN A 87 6.63 1.10 17.31
N GLU A 88 5.70 0.61 16.53
CA GLU A 88 5.71 0.65 15.07
C GLU A 88 4.30 0.83 14.50
N CYS A 89 4.23 1.33 13.27
CA CYS A 89 3.06 1.23 12.41
C CYS A 89 3.44 0.39 11.18
N VAL A 90 2.81 -0.79 11.01
CA VAL A 90 3.18 -1.73 9.95
C VAL A 90 2.63 -1.23 8.62
N LEU A 91 3.36 -0.33 7.98
CA LEU A 91 3.11 0.15 6.62
C LEU A 91 3.99 -0.58 5.60
N ASP A 92 5.24 -0.87 5.96
CA ASP A 92 6.23 -1.68 5.24
C ASP A 92 6.28 -1.42 3.72
N PRO A 93 6.43 -0.18 3.24
CA PRO A 93 6.63 0.05 1.82
C PRO A 93 7.95 -0.59 1.37
N ARG A 94 8.06 -0.91 0.09
CA ARG A 94 9.31 -1.43 -0.48
C ARG A 94 10.50 -0.47 -0.31
N ASP A 95 10.21 0.82 -0.34
CA ASP A 95 11.15 1.91 -0.12
C ASP A 95 10.67 2.74 1.07
N ALA A 96 11.41 2.76 2.16
CA ALA A 96 11.06 3.46 3.39
C ALA A 96 11.01 4.99 3.24
N THR A 97 11.61 5.55 2.19
CA THR A 97 11.52 6.96 1.83
C THR A 97 10.15 7.32 1.22
N ALA A 98 9.30 6.31 0.93
CA ALA A 98 7.93 6.55 0.49
C ALA A 98 7.15 7.37 1.53
N THR A 99 6.35 8.32 1.04
CA THR A 99 5.44 9.07 1.93
C THR A 99 4.29 8.19 2.40
N ILE A 100 3.78 8.45 3.59
CA ILE A 100 2.60 7.80 4.15
C ILE A 100 1.42 7.93 3.19
N GLY A 101 1.17 9.14 2.68
CA GLY A 101 0.09 9.39 1.72
C GLY A 101 0.23 8.60 0.42
N GLY A 102 1.45 8.53 -0.14
CA GLY A 102 1.73 7.74 -1.34
C GLY A 102 1.54 6.24 -1.11
N THR A 103 2.05 5.72 0.00
CA THR A 103 1.90 4.31 0.40
C THR A 103 0.43 3.94 0.57
N LEU A 104 -0.35 4.76 1.26
CA LEU A 104 -1.78 4.53 1.46
C LEU A 104 -2.58 4.69 0.17
N ALA A 105 -2.30 5.73 -0.62
CA ALA A 105 -2.99 5.97 -1.89
C ALA A 105 -2.80 4.80 -2.88
N CYS A 106 -1.61 4.20 -2.95
CA CYS A 106 -1.37 3.01 -3.76
C CYS A 106 -1.93 1.73 -3.13
N GLY A 107 -2.04 1.66 -1.79
CA GLY A 107 -2.63 0.54 -1.09
C GLY A 107 -1.80 -0.75 -1.14
N LEU A 108 -0.51 -0.64 -1.47
CA LEU A 108 0.39 -1.78 -1.59
C LEU A 108 0.94 -2.16 -0.22
N SER A 109 0.42 -3.24 0.35
CA SER A 109 0.89 -3.78 1.63
C SER A 109 2.27 -4.40 1.49
N GLY A 110 3.08 -4.33 2.56
CA GLY A 110 4.39 -4.95 2.63
C GLY A 110 4.37 -6.43 3.00
N LEU A 111 5.55 -6.99 3.18
CA LEU A 111 5.77 -8.44 3.35
C LEU A 111 5.11 -9.03 4.60
N ARG A 112 4.85 -8.23 5.64
CA ARG A 112 4.21 -8.68 6.89
C ARG A 112 2.67 -8.69 6.84
N ARG A 113 2.08 -8.52 5.64
CA ARG A 113 0.63 -8.54 5.45
C ARG A 113 -0.03 -9.82 5.94
N LEU A 114 0.65 -10.96 5.89
CA LEU A 114 0.14 -12.25 6.35
C LEU A 114 -0.37 -12.17 7.80
N ARG A 115 0.40 -11.54 8.68
CA ARG A 115 0.09 -11.42 10.10
C ARG A 115 -0.72 -10.18 10.43
N TYR A 116 -0.38 -9.06 9.82
CA TYR A 116 -0.87 -7.75 10.23
C TYR A 116 -2.03 -7.23 9.36
N GLY A 117 -2.36 -7.94 8.29
CA GLY A 117 -3.44 -7.53 7.39
C GLY A 117 -3.05 -6.41 6.43
N PRO A 118 -4.01 -5.94 5.63
CA PRO A 118 -3.78 -4.88 4.65
C PRO A 118 -3.61 -3.51 5.30
N LEU A 119 -2.95 -2.58 4.60
CA LEU A 119 -2.67 -1.21 5.06
C LEU A 119 -3.90 -0.46 5.56
N ARG A 120 -5.06 -0.67 4.92
CA ARG A 120 -6.32 0.00 5.32
C ARG A 120 -6.71 -0.28 6.77
N ASP A 121 -6.28 -1.40 7.36
CA ASP A 121 -6.58 -1.75 8.74
C ASP A 121 -5.70 -0.99 9.75
N ARG A 122 -4.71 -0.24 9.27
CA ARG A 122 -3.87 0.65 10.07
C ARG A 122 -4.43 2.08 10.14
N VAL A 123 -5.33 2.45 9.23
CA VAL A 123 -5.83 3.82 9.11
C VAL A 123 -7.12 3.97 9.92
N LEU A 124 -7.10 4.84 10.92
CA LEU A 124 -8.27 5.14 11.77
C LEU A 124 -9.06 6.35 11.25
N GLU A 125 -8.34 7.38 10.78
CA GLU A 125 -8.91 8.61 10.26
C GLU A 125 -8.10 9.13 9.08
N VAL A 126 -8.77 9.76 8.16
CA VAL A 126 -8.16 10.49 7.05
C VAL A 126 -8.69 11.91 6.99
N ARG A 127 -7.82 12.86 6.62
CA ARG A 127 -8.21 14.16 6.13
C ARG A 127 -7.65 14.31 4.74
N PHE A 128 -8.45 14.86 3.83
CA PHE A 128 -8.06 14.97 2.42
C PHE A 128 -8.70 16.20 1.78
N ALA A 129 -8.01 16.72 0.77
CA ALA A 129 -8.55 17.77 -0.10
C ALA A 129 -9.39 17.13 -1.22
N THR A 130 -10.63 17.59 -1.38
CA THR A 130 -11.54 17.20 -2.45
C THR A 130 -11.19 17.90 -3.77
N ALA A 131 -11.78 17.46 -4.88
CA ALA A 131 -11.65 18.14 -6.17
C ALA A 131 -12.16 19.61 -6.13
N ALA A 132 -13.10 19.92 -5.25
CA ALA A 132 -13.61 21.29 -5.04
C ALA A 132 -12.67 22.18 -4.22
N GLY A 133 -11.57 21.63 -3.67
CA GLY A 133 -10.65 22.36 -2.80
C GLY A 133 -11.14 22.49 -1.36
N GLU A 134 -12.01 21.59 -0.92
CA GLU A 134 -12.50 21.52 0.44
C GLU A 134 -11.74 20.48 1.24
N LEU A 135 -11.51 20.75 2.53
CA LEU A 135 -10.97 19.74 3.46
C LEU A 135 -12.11 18.91 4.05
N VAL A 136 -12.03 17.61 3.83
CA VAL A 136 -12.98 16.64 4.37
C VAL A 136 -12.26 15.70 5.32
N ARG A 137 -12.95 15.36 6.42
CA ARG A 137 -12.51 14.38 7.42
C ARG A 137 -13.40 13.16 7.37
N GLY A 138 -12.81 11.97 7.42
CA GLY A 138 -13.53 10.70 7.49
C GLY A 138 -12.85 9.73 8.46
N GLY A 139 -13.65 8.93 9.17
CA GLY A 139 -13.16 8.09 10.24
C GLY A 139 -13.13 8.82 11.59
N GLY A 140 -12.36 8.30 12.54
CA GLY A 140 -12.17 8.89 13.87
C GLY A 140 -11.04 8.20 14.62
N PRO A 141 -10.46 8.86 15.65
CA PRO A 141 -9.27 8.35 16.34
C PRO A 141 -9.55 7.11 17.19
N THR A 142 -10.80 6.65 17.26
CA THR A 142 -11.22 5.49 18.03
C THR A 142 -11.37 4.26 17.12
N VAL A 143 -10.99 3.10 17.64
CA VAL A 143 -11.03 1.81 16.93
C VAL A 143 -12.45 1.42 16.48
N LYS A 144 -13.50 2.01 17.06
CA LYS A 144 -14.90 1.73 16.72
C LYS A 144 -15.63 3.02 16.35
N ASN A 145 -15.53 3.38 15.07
CA ASN A 145 -16.36 4.44 14.49
C ASN A 145 -17.48 3.79 13.67
N VAL A 146 -18.73 3.92 14.14
CA VAL A 146 -19.94 3.36 13.50
C VAL A 146 -20.77 4.41 12.77
N THR A 147 -20.27 5.65 12.69
CA THR A 147 -21.02 6.77 12.11
C THR A 147 -20.43 7.17 10.76
N GLY A 148 -21.22 7.03 9.71
CA GLY A 148 -20.85 7.47 8.35
C GLY A 148 -20.16 6.40 7.50
N TYR A 149 -19.66 6.83 6.33
CA TYR A 149 -18.94 5.97 5.39
C TYR A 149 -17.51 5.72 5.87
N ASP A 150 -16.98 4.53 5.60
CA ASP A 150 -15.58 4.17 5.87
C ASP A 150 -14.66 4.84 4.83
N MET A 151 -14.45 6.14 5.01
CA MET A 151 -13.60 6.96 4.14
C MET A 151 -12.14 6.49 4.12
N PRO A 152 -11.53 6.08 5.27
CA PRO A 152 -10.20 5.48 5.27
C PRO A 152 -10.09 4.31 4.29
N ARG A 153 -11.04 3.37 4.35
CA ARG A 153 -11.05 2.20 3.48
C ARG A 153 -11.25 2.56 2.00
N LEU A 154 -12.02 3.60 1.70
CA LEU A 154 -12.26 4.05 0.34
C LEU A 154 -11.04 4.73 -0.28
N LEU A 155 -10.29 5.52 0.51
CA LEU A 155 -9.14 6.27 0.01
C LEU A 155 -7.86 5.45 -0.10
N VAL A 156 -7.70 4.39 0.70
CA VAL A 156 -6.57 3.45 0.56
C VAL A 156 -6.74 2.64 -0.72
N GLY A 157 -5.74 2.73 -1.61
CA GLY A 157 -5.79 2.10 -2.93
C GLY A 157 -6.55 2.91 -3.99
N SER A 158 -6.89 4.19 -3.71
CA SER A 158 -7.56 5.07 -4.67
C SER A 158 -6.62 5.69 -5.70
N PHE A 159 -5.32 5.54 -5.57
CA PHE A 159 -4.29 6.17 -6.42
C PHE A 159 -4.39 7.70 -6.47
N GLY A 160 -4.95 8.33 -5.43
CA GLY A 160 -5.16 9.77 -5.40
C GLY A 160 -6.30 10.27 -6.30
N THR A 161 -7.11 9.38 -6.88
CA THR A 161 -8.19 9.73 -7.82
C THR A 161 -9.46 10.25 -7.13
N LEU A 162 -9.59 10.05 -5.82
CA LEU A 162 -10.76 10.46 -5.04
C LEU A 162 -10.51 11.66 -4.12
N GLY A 163 -9.25 12.02 -3.93
CA GLY A 163 -8.83 13.14 -3.08
C GLY A 163 -7.34 13.09 -2.81
N VAL A 164 -6.77 14.21 -2.38
CA VAL A 164 -5.38 14.31 -1.97
C VAL A 164 -5.31 14.16 -0.45
N LEU A 165 -4.76 13.06 0.04
CA LEU A 165 -4.56 12.84 1.48
C LEU A 165 -3.64 13.93 2.04
N THR A 166 -4.08 14.62 3.10
CA THR A 166 -3.32 15.67 3.77
C THR A 166 -2.84 15.26 5.15
N ARG A 167 -3.65 14.50 5.89
CA ARG A 167 -3.38 14.04 7.25
C ARG A 167 -4.00 12.66 7.46
N VAL A 168 -3.37 11.85 8.28
CA VAL A 168 -3.92 10.56 8.69
C VAL A 168 -3.73 10.34 10.19
N VAL A 169 -4.65 9.58 10.80
CA VAL A 169 -4.47 8.98 12.11
C VAL A 169 -4.21 7.49 11.88
N LEU A 170 -3.07 7.03 12.36
CA LEU A 170 -2.63 5.65 12.19
C LEU A 170 -2.65 4.91 13.52
N ARG A 171 -2.99 3.64 13.44
CA ARG A 171 -2.90 2.70 14.54
C ARG A 171 -1.48 2.14 14.63
N CYS A 172 -0.85 2.34 15.79
CA CYS A 172 0.43 1.77 16.15
C CYS A 172 0.28 0.45 16.91
N GLN A 173 1.38 -0.20 17.16
CA GLN A 173 1.49 -1.40 17.99
C GLN A 173 2.87 -1.47 18.62
N PRO A 174 3.06 -2.18 19.75
CA PRO A 174 4.38 -2.47 20.27
C PRO A 174 5.21 -3.24 19.25
N ARG A 175 6.49 -2.94 19.17
CA ARG A 175 7.43 -3.74 18.39
C ARG A 175 7.54 -5.16 18.97
N PRO A 176 7.70 -6.19 18.16
CA PRO A 176 7.98 -7.51 18.65
C PRO A 176 9.31 -7.52 19.43
N MET A 177 9.37 -8.26 20.53
CA MET A 177 10.59 -8.36 21.37
C MET A 177 11.73 -9.02 20.62
N HIS A 178 11.41 -9.93 19.70
CA HIS A 178 12.36 -10.62 18.84
C HIS A 178 11.76 -10.85 17.46
N ALA A 179 12.60 -10.77 16.43
CA ALA A 179 12.25 -11.04 15.04
C ALA A 179 13.40 -11.83 14.40
N GLN A 180 13.08 -12.94 13.76
CA GLN A 180 14.08 -13.78 13.12
C GLN A 180 13.56 -14.34 11.79
N TRP A 181 14.39 -14.22 10.76
CA TRP A 181 14.22 -14.92 9.51
C TRP A 181 14.88 -16.28 9.54
N GLY A 182 14.22 -17.26 8.93
CA GLY A 182 14.80 -18.57 8.66
C GLY A 182 14.24 -19.12 7.36
N HIS A 183 14.88 -20.14 6.79
CA HIS A 183 14.44 -20.74 5.53
C HIS A 183 14.47 -22.27 5.59
N THR A 184 13.71 -22.90 4.68
CA THR A 184 13.65 -24.34 4.48
C THR A 184 13.43 -24.64 2.99
N SER A 185 13.69 -25.89 2.58
CA SER A 185 13.32 -26.41 1.26
C SER A 185 11.90 -26.95 1.20
N ASP A 186 11.18 -27.02 2.33
CA ASP A 186 9.77 -27.42 2.34
C ASP A 186 8.91 -26.46 1.51
N ASP A 187 7.87 -26.99 0.88
CA ASP A 187 6.95 -26.15 0.12
C ASP A 187 6.17 -25.20 1.03
N PRO A 188 5.76 -24.02 0.51
CA PRO A 188 5.15 -22.98 1.33
C PRO A 188 3.79 -23.39 1.93
N ALA A 189 3.03 -24.31 1.32
CA ALA A 189 1.77 -24.76 1.88
C ALA A 189 1.99 -25.64 3.12
N THR A 190 3.00 -26.51 3.09
CA THR A 190 3.45 -27.30 4.23
C THR A 190 3.92 -26.40 5.38
N VAL A 191 4.72 -25.39 5.06
CA VAL A 191 5.21 -24.41 6.04
C VAL A 191 4.05 -23.63 6.67
N LEU A 192 3.13 -23.12 5.88
CA LEU A 192 1.95 -22.40 6.36
C LEU A 192 1.07 -23.25 7.29
N ALA A 193 0.85 -24.52 6.93
CA ALA A 193 0.03 -25.43 7.74
C ALA A 193 0.64 -25.74 9.13
N ARG A 194 1.97 -25.64 9.25
CA ARG A 194 2.72 -25.91 10.49
C ARG A 194 3.09 -24.63 11.26
N SER A 195 3.00 -23.47 10.60
CA SER A 195 3.38 -22.18 11.19
C SER A 195 2.34 -21.70 12.17
N PHE A 196 2.79 -21.20 13.32
CA PHE A 196 1.96 -20.45 14.23
C PHE A 196 2.24 -18.96 14.08
N ARG A 197 1.27 -18.21 13.48
CA ARG A 197 1.32 -16.75 13.34
C ARG A 197 2.62 -16.21 12.70
N ALA A 198 3.13 -16.87 11.65
CA ALA A 198 4.23 -16.31 10.87
C ALA A 198 3.89 -14.91 10.37
N SER A 199 4.84 -13.99 10.45
CA SER A 199 4.63 -12.61 10.01
C SER A 199 4.72 -12.48 8.49
N ALA A 200 5.61 -13.28 7.89
CA ALA A 200 5.72 -13.44 6.45
C ALA A 200 6.13 -14.88 6.11
N VAL A 201 5.65 -15.40 4.99
CA VAL A 201 6.12 -16.63 4.37
C VAL A 201 6.37 -16.30 2.89
N LEU A 202 7.64 -16.31 2.50
CA LEU A 202 8.08 -15.95 1.16
C LEU A 202 8.65 -17.17 0.45
N TRP A 203 8.33 -17.32 -0.84
CA TRP A 203 8.77 -18.46 -1.63
C TRP A 203 9.29 -17.99 -3.00
N ASP A 204 10.47 -18.48 -3.39
CA ASP A 204 11.15 -18.11 -4.64
C ASP A 204 11.23 -19.26 -5.68
N GLY A 205 10.45 -20.31 -5.46
CA GLY A 205 10.48 -21.53 -6.29
C GLY A 205 11.36 -22.64 -5.71
N ALA A 206 12.43 -22.30 -5.00
CA ALA A 206 13.39 -23.25 -4.41
C ALA A 206 13.36 -23.26 -2.88
N ARG A 207 13.17 -22.09 -2.26
CA ARG A 207 13.24 -21.91 -0.81
C ARG A 207 11.98 -21.23 -0.29
N THR A 208 11.57 -21.64 0.90
CA THR A 208 10.54 -20.98 1.69
C THR A 208 11.19 -20.26 2.86
N SER A 209 11.16 -18.93 2.87
CA SER A 209 11.67 -18.09 3.94
C SER A 209 10.53 -17.63 4.84
N VAL A 210 10.73 -17.71 6.15
CA VAL A 210 9.71 -17.40 7.17
C VAL A 210 10.23 -16.31 8.10
N LEU A 211 9.43 -15.27 8.32
CA LEU A 211 9.63 -14.31 9.40
C LEU A 211 8.81 -14.73 10.62
N SER A 212 9.49 -15.02 11.71
CA SER A 212 8.90 -15.27 13.03
C SER A 212 9.15 -14.06 13.92
N GLU A 213 8.07 -13.51 14.51
CA GLU A 213 8.13 -12.34 15.38
C GLU A 213 7.32 -12.59 16.67
N GLY A 214 7.80 -12.12 17.82
CA GLY A 214 7.08 -12.22 19.09
C GLY A 214 7.99 -12.29 20.31
N HIS A 215 7.58 -13.09 21.29
CA HIS A 215 8.43 -13.41 22.43
C HIS A 215 9.62 -14.27 21.97
N PRO A 216 10.83 -14.08 22.50
CA PRO A 216 12.01 -14.86 22.08
C PRO A 216 11.81 -16.38 22.10
N ASP A 217 11.21 -16.92 23.16
CA ASP A 217 11.00 -18.37 23.31
C ASP A 217 10.02 -18.92 22.24
N ASP A 218 8.98 -18.13 21.88
CA ASP A 218 8.03 -18.51 20.84
C ASP A 218 8.71 -18.54 19.47
N VAL A 219 9.57 -17.53 19.19
CA VAL A 219 10.33 -17.44 17.93
C VAL A 219 11.29 -18.64 17.81
N VAL A 220 12.07 -18.93 18.86
CA VAL A 220 12.99 -20.07 18.89
C VAL A 220 12.23 -21.39 18.70
N SER A 221 11.11 -21.56 19.41
CA SER A 221 10.27 -22.75 19.29
C SER A 221 9.72 -22.95 17.88
N GLN A 222 9.28 -21.85 17.23
CA GLN A 222 8.75 -21.92 15.86
C GLN A 222 9.84 -22.26 14.84
N ILE A 223 11.03 -21.64 14.96
CA ILE A 223 12.20 -21.97 14.13
C ILE A 223 12.53 -23.46 14.21
N ALA A 224 12.60 -23.99 15.44
CA ALA A 224 12.87 -25.41 15.67
C ALA A 224 11.76 -26.33 15.13
N THR A 225 10.49 -25.99 15.37
CA THR A 225 9.33 -26.77 14.92
C THR A 225 9.25 -26.87 13.40
N LEU A 226 9.60 -25.80 12.70
CA LEU A 226 9.61 -25.76 11.24
C LEU A 226 10.92 -26.28 10.64
N GLY A 227 11.94 -26.54 11.45
CA GLY A 227 13.27 -26.97 10.98
C GLY A 227 13.95 -25.91 10.12
N LEU A 228 13.77 -24.61 10.47
CA LEU A 228 14.33 -23.52 9.68
C LEU A 228 15.82 -23.36 9.94
N GLU A 229 16.59 -23.22 8.88
CA GLU A 229 17.96 -22.72 8.93
C GLU A 229 17.95 -21.20 9.10
N ALA A 230 18.87 -20.65 9.90
CA ALA A 230 18.96 -19.23 10.17
C ALA A 230 19.25 -18.44 8.87
N GLN A 231 18.59 -17.31 8.70
CA GLN A 231 18.76 -16.40 7.56
C GLN A 231 18.94 -14.97 8.08
N GLU A 232 19.91 -14.25 7.55
CA GLU A 232 20.12 -12.85 7.85
C GLU A 232 19.18 -11.97 7.01
N GLY A 233 18.11 -11.48 7.64
CA GLY A 233 17.12 -10.61 6.98
C GLY A 233 16.19 -11.31 5.98
N PRO A 234 15.35 -10.52 5.30
CA PRO A 234 14.44 -11.04 4.28
C PRO A 234 15.18 -11.53 3.04
N PRO A 235 14.62 -12.50 2.30
CA PRO A 235 15.13 -12.80 0.97
C PRO A 235 15.02 -11.57 0.07
N PRO A 236 15.93 -11.41 -0.91
CA PRO A 236 15.91 -10.25 -1.79
C PRO A 236 14.64 -10.22 -2.62
N VAL A 237 13.94 -9.08 -2.60
CA VAL A 237 12.82 -8.85 -3.52
C VAL A 237 13.38 -8.56 -4.91
N PRO A 238 12.87 -9.20 -5.97
CA PRO A 238 13.39 -9.04 -7.32
C PRO A 238 13.46 -7.59 -7.79
N VAL A 239 14.55 -7.25 -8.47
CA VAL A 239 14.81 -5.95 -9.09
C VAL A 239 15.02 -6.09 -10.58
N GLY A 240 14.70 -5.05 -11.37
CA GLY A 240 14.83 -5.03 -12.81
C GLY A 240 14.28 -3.73 -13.38
N ALA A 241 14.49 -3.50 -14.67
CA ALA A 241 13.98 -2.33 -15.39
C ALA A 241 12.44 -2.29 -15.43
N HIS A 242 11.81 -3.46 -15.39
CA HIS A 242 10.36 -3.62 -15.43
C HIS A 242 9.91 -4.43 -14.22
N ARG A 243 8.92 -3.91 -13.52
CA ARG A 243 8.39 -4.54 -12.29
C ARG A 243 6.87 -4.61 -12.30
N GLY A 244 6.37 -5.71 -11.76
CA GLY A 244 4.95 -5.90 -11.56
C GLY A 244 4.65 -6.63 -10.26
N ARG A 245 3.43 -6.47 -9.80
CA ARG A 245 2.90 -7.12 -8.60
C ARG A 245 1.67 -7.93 -8.98
N ALA A 246 1.81 -9.24 -8.98
CA ALA A 246 0.70 -10.14 -9.23
C ALA A 246 -0.16 -10.32 -7.98
N SER A 247 -1.45 -10.51 -8.19
CA SER A 247 -2.43 -10.88 -7.16
C SER A 247 -3.22 -12.08 -7.66
N VAL A 248 -3.15 -13.17 -6.90
CA VAL A 248 -3.81 -14.44 -7.21
C VAL A 248 -4.50 -14.98 -5.95
N ALA A 249 -5.33 -16.00 -6.08
CA ALA A 249 -5.80 -16.71 -4.90
C ALA A 249 -4.61 -17.36 -4.17
N PRO A 250 -4.54 -17.32 -2.83
CA PRO A 250 -3.40 -17.88 -2.09
C PRO A 250 -3.11 -19.34 -2.41
N ALA A 251 -4.14 -20.12 -2.78
CA ALA A 251 -4.00 -21.51 -3.19
C ALA A 251 -3.27 -21.69 -4.53
N ASP A 252 -3.28 -20.68 -5.39
CA ASP A 252 -2.70 -20.76 -6.75
C ASP A 252 -1.24 -20.29 -6.81
N VAL A 253 -0.70 -19.79 -5.69
CA VAL A 253 0.66 -19.23 -5.63
C VAL A 253 1.72 -20.18 -6.17
N ILE A 254 1.64 -21.48 -5.81
CA ILE A 254 2.61 -22.49 -6.27
C ILE A 254 2.48 -22.72 -7.78
N ALA A 255 1.27 -22.82 -8.30
CA ALA A 255 1.03 -23.04 -9.73
C ALA A 255 1.52 -21.85 -10.56
N VAL A 256 1.23 -20.63 -10.10
CA VAL A 256 1.68 -19.39 -10.75
C VAL A 256 3.20 -19.27 -10.69
N GLY A 257 3.83 -19.54 -9.54
CA GLY A 257 5.28 -19.53 -9.40
C GLY A 257 5.97 -20.44 -10.41
N ARG A 258 5.48 -21.69 -10.55
CA ARG A 258 5.99 -22.64 -11.56
C ARG A 258 5.80 -22.15 -13.01
N SER A 259 4.70 -21.45 -13.29
CA SER A 259 4.48 -20.86 -14.61
C SER A 259 5.47 -19.71 -14.87
N LEU A 260 5.82 -18.93 -13.84
CA LEU A 260 6.83 -17.87 -13.95
C LEU A 260 8.24 -18.43 -14.10
N ASP A 261 8.58 -19.56 -13.49
CA ASP A 261 9.88 -20.25 -13.67
C ASP A 261 10.14 -20.65 -15.12
N ALA A 262 9.09 -20.92 -15.88
CA ALA A 262 9.21 -21.27 -17.31
C ALA A 262 9.52 -20.05 -18.20
N ILE A 263 9.43 -18.82 -17.68
CA ILE A 263 9.65 -17.58 -18.42
C ILE A 263 11.11 -17.14 -18.25
N VAL A 264 11.87 -17.22 -19.33
CA VAL A 264 13.28 -16.82 -19.33
C VAL A 264 13.42 -15.33 -18.98
N GLY A 265 14.26 -15.01 -18.01
CA GLY A 265 14.50 -13.63 -17.58
C GLY A 265 13.51 -13.10 -16.53
N ALA A 266 12.44 -13.82 -16.21
CA ALA A 266 11.59 -13.48 -15.09
C ALA A 266 12.26 -13.83 -13.76
N ARG A 267 12.26 -12.88 -12.83
CA ARG A 267 12.67 -13.06 -11.43
C ARG A 267 11.44 -12.77 -10.56
N TRP A 268 11.17 -13.62 -9.61
CA TRP A 268 9.99 -13.46 -8.79
C TRP A 268 10.18 -13.98 -7.38
N ILE A 269 9.33 -13.49 -6.46
CA ILE A 269 9.15 -14.01 -5.12
C ILE A 269 7.67 -13.89 -4.73
N ALA A 270 7.15 -14.92 -4.10
CA ALA A 270 5.74 -14.96 -3.70
C ALA A 270 5.57 -14.78 -2.19
N GLU A 271 4.56 -14.01 -1.79
CA GLU A 271 4.02 -13.94 -0.43
C GLU A 271 2.98 -15.06 -0.27
N ALA A 272 3.42 -16.23 0.18
CA ALA A 272 2.55 -17.38 0.39
C ALA A 272 1.55 -17.08 1.53
N GLY A 273 0.31 -17.54 1.36
CA GLY A 273 -0.81 -17.25 2.27
C GLY A 273 -1.48 -15.90 2.03
N VAL A 274 -0.82 -14.98 1.29
CA VAL A 274 -1.39 -13.69 0.88
C VAL A 274 -1.88 -13.73 -0.56
N GLY A 275 -1.16 -14.40 -1.45
CA GLY A 275 -1.46 -14.45 -2.88
C GLY A 275 -0.84 -13.31 -3.68
N THR A 276 0.25 -12.73 -3.19
CA THR A 276 1.01 -11.69 -3.90
C THR A 276 2.28 -12.29 -4.48
N LEU A 277 2.64 -11.96 -5.72
CA LEU A 277 3.95 -12.26 -6.28
C LEU A 277 4.58 -10.97 -6.80
N HIS A 278 5.82 -10.72 -6.39
CA HIS A 278 6.65 -9.64 -6.91
C HIS A 278 7.43 -10.18 -8.10
N VAL A 279 7.27 -9.55 -9.24
CA VAL A 279 7.92 -9.96 -10.50
C VAL A 279 8.79 -8.82 -11.01
N ALA A 280 10.01 -9.15 -11.46
CA ALA A 280 10.91 -8.20 -12.11
C ALA A 280 11.64 -8.85 -13.30
N CYS A 281 11.94 -8.05 -14.29
CA CYS A 281 12.67 -8.46 -15.49
C CYS A 281 13.34 -7.25 -16.14
N ASP A 282 14.16 -7.49 -17.13
CA ASP A 282 14.85 -6.40 -17.84
C ASP A 282 14.25 -6.12 -19.21
N GLU A 283 13.36 -7.01 -19.70
CA GLU A 283 12.66 -6.87 -20.98
C GLU A 283 11.16 -6.71 -20.74
N GLU A 284 10.52 -5.76 -21.45
CA GLU A 284 9.08 -5.51 -21.35
C GLU A 284 8.23 -6.72 -21.77
N SER A 285 8.66 -7.45 -22.81
CA SER A 285 8.00 -8.67 -23.28
C SER A 285 7.94 -9.74 -22.19
N THR A 286 8.99 -9.86 -21.39
CA THR A 286 9.04 -10.80 -20.26
C THR A 286 7.99 -10.45 -19.20
N LEU A 287 7.76 -9.15 -18.93
CA LEU A 287 6.69 -8.73 -18.00
C LEU A 287 5.30 -9.00 -18.59
N ALA A 288 5.15 -8.86 -19.93
CA ALA A 288 3.91 -9.21 -20.63
C ALA A 288 3.60 -10.70 -20.53
N ASP A 289 4.61 -11.56 -20.73
CA ASP A 289 4.48 -13.01 -20.61
C ASP A 289 4.14 -13.41 -19.18
N ALA A 290 4.79 -12.78 -18.17
CA ALA A 290 4.47 -13.00 -16.76
C ALA A 290 3.03 -12.60 -16.44
N ARG A 291 2.54 -11.47 -16.98
CA ARG A 291 1.14 -11.05 -16.84
C ARG A 291 0.18 -12.07 -17.43
N GLN A 292 0.49 -12.57 -18.61
CA GLN A 292 -0.34 -13.60 -19.26
C GLN A 292 -0.39 -14.88 -18.42
N ALA A 293 0.75 -15.35 -17.90
CA ALA A 293 0.81 -16.51 -17.03
C ALA A 293 -0.06 -16.33 -15.77
N VAL A 294 0.04 -15.17 -15.11
CA VAL A 294 -0.80 -14.84 -13.95
C VAL A 294 -2.29 -14.83 -14.29
N THR A 295 -2.66 -14.26 -15.44
CA THR A 295 -4.06 -14.18 -15.90
C THR A 295 -4.65 -15.55 -16.20
N GLN A 296 -3.86 -16.49 -16.74
CA GLN A 296 -4.29 -17.87 -16.97
C GLN A 296 -4.69 -18.62 -15.70
N HIS A 297 -4.19 -18.16 -14.52
CA HIS A 297 -4.58 -18.66 -13.21
C HIS A 297 -5.65 -17.80 -12.53
N GLY A 298 -6.38 -16.95 -13.27
CA GLY A 298 -7.44 -16.10 -12.75
C GLY A 298 -6.96 -14.92 -11.91
N GLY A 299 -5.65 -14.64 -11.92
CA GLY A 299 -5.04 -13.50 -11.27
C GLY A 299 -4.91 -12.29 -12.18
N TRP A 300 -4.25 -11.26 -11.69
CA TRP A 300 -3.90 -10.05 -12.44
C TRP A 300 -2.55 -9.52 -11.98
N LEU A 301 -1.85 -8.77 -12.85
CA LEU A 301 -0.54 -8.19 -12.56
C LEU A 301 -0.58 -6.68 -12.75
N LEU A 302 -0.48 -5.96 -11.61
CA LEU A 302 -0.31 -4.51 -11.57
C LEU A 302 1.11 -4.16 -12.04
N ARG A 303 1.23 -3.22 -13.00
CA ARG A 303 2.50 -2.63 -13.37
C ARG A 303 2.95 -1.68 -12.26
N GLU A 304 4.14 -1.90 -11.71
CA GLU A 304 4.72 -1.03 -10.67
C GLU A 304 5.72 -0.04 -11.26
N GLU A 305 6.54 -0.48 -12.24
CA GLU A 305 7.59 0.35 -12.84
C GLU A 305 7.95 -0.15 -14.24
N GLY A 306 8.36 0.78 -15.11
CA GLY A 306 8.77 0.45 -16.48
C GLY A 306 7.62 -0.07 -17.34
N ALA A 307 7.93 -0.83 -18.39
CA ALA A 307 7.00 -1.47 -19.34
C ALA A 307 5.90 -0.50 -19.86
N PRO A 308 6.29 0.61 -20.53
CA PRO A 308 5.35 1.66 -20.96
C PRO A 308 4.30 1.20 -21.97
N GLY A 309 4.56 0.10 -22.70
CA GLY A 309 3.60 -0.51 -23.62
C GLY A 309 2.51 -1.33 -22.93
N LEU A 310 2.67 -1.63 -21.64
CA LEU A 310 1.64 -2.33 -20.88
C LEU A 310 0.75 -1.32 -20.12
N ASP A 311 -0.57 -1.55 -20.18
CA ASP A 311 -1.49 -0.83 -19.29
C ASP A 311 -1.21 -1.16 -17.82
N GLY A 312 -1.76 -0.34 -16.91
CA GLY A 312 -1.47 -0.47 -15.48
C GLY A 312 -1.94 -1.77 -14.85
N PHE A 313 -3.06 -2.34 -15.29
CA PHE A 313 -3.75 -3.42 -14.57
C PHE A 313 -3.83 -4.74 -15.36
N GLY A 314 -3.90 -4.69 -16.68
CA GLY A 314 -3.93 -5.87 -17.58
C GLY A 314 -5.25 -6.64 -17.56
N VAL A 315 -6.25 -6.16 -16.83
CA VAL A 315 -7.57 -6.76 -16.73
C VAL A 315 -8.64 -5.67 -16.58
N GLU A 316 -9.86 -5.99 -16.97
CA GLU A 316 -11.01 -5.16 -16.58
C GLU A 316 -11.18 -5.22 -15.06
N LEU A 317 -11.29 -4.03 -14.44
CA LEU A 317 -11.48 -3.97 -13.00
C LEU A 317 -12.86 -4.50 -12.61
N PRO A 318 -12.93 -5.41 -11.63
CA PRO A 318 -14.22 -5.81 -11.09
C PRO A 318 -14.98 -4.57 -10.61
N ASN A 319 -16.24 -4.44 -10.94
CA ASN A 319 -17.07 -3.29 -10.57
C ASN A 319 -16.62 -1.93 -11.16
N ALA A 320 -15.95 -1.90 -12.32
CA ALA A 320 -15.50 -0.68 -12.98
C ALA A 320 -16.61 0.38 -13.08
N ALA A 321 -17.85 -0.01 -13.39
CA ALA A 321 -18.99 0.89 -13.45
C ALA A 321 -19.32 1.55 -12.09
N LEU A 322 -19.20 0.82 -10.98
CA LEU A 322 -19.37 1.37 -9.64
C LEU A 322 -18.21 2.31 -9.29
N MET A 323 -17.00 1.91 -9.60
CA MET A 323 -15.78 2.74 -9.38
C MET A 323 -15.89 4.05 -10.18
N ALA A 324 -16.34 4.01 -11.43
CA ALA A 324 -16.55 5.19 -12.25
C ALA A 324 -17.61 6.14 -11.66
N ARG A 325 -18.71 5.59 -11.11
CA ARG A 325 -19.72 6.40 -10.40
C ARG A 325 -19.15 7.06 -9.15
N VAL A 326 -18.38 6.33 -8.34
CA VAL A 326 -17.70 6.88 -7.17
C VAL A 326 -16.72 7.99 -7.59
N LYS A 327 -15.88 7.72 -8.61
CA LYS A 327 -14.95 8.72 -9.15
C LYS A 327 -15.69 9.98 -9.57
N THR A 328 -16.78 9.88 -10.34
CA THR A 328 -17.59 11.02 -10.79
C THR A 328 -18.20 11.79 -9.61
N ALA A 329 -18.62 11.09 -8.53
CA ALA A 329 -19.17 11.75 -7.35
C ALA A 329 -18.13 12.56 -6.57
N PHE A 330 -16.88 12.05 -6.48
CA PHE A 330 -15.77 12.71 -5.77
C PHE A 330 -15.04 13.75 -6.61
N ASP A 331 -15.01 13.55 -7.92
CA ASP A 331 -14.27 14.38 -8.87
C ASP A 331 -15.04 14.50 -10.20
N PRO A 332 -16.09 15.34 -10.23
CA PRO A 332 -16.94 15.49 -11.40
C PRO A 332 -16.20 15.97 -12.65
N THR A 333 -15.12 16.71 -12.47
CA THR A 333 -14.30 17.28 -13.55
C THR A 333 -13.15 16.38 -13.98
N ASN A 334 -12.97 15.23 -13.30
CA ASN A 334 -11.89 14.26 -13.56
C ASN A 334 -10.48 14.88 -13.53
N LYS A 335 -10.24 15.79 -12.61
CA LYS A 335 -8.94 16.49 -12.48
C LYS A 335 -7.95 15.80 -11.53
N LEU A 336 -8.43 14.95 -10.61
CA LEU A 336 -7.58 14.28 -9.63
C LEU A 336 -6.95 13.02 -10.22
N ALA A 337 -5.64 13.01 -10.39
CA ALA A 337 -4.84 11.88 -10.88
C ALA A 337 -5.48 11.19 -12.10
N ALA A 338 -5.92 11.99 -13.07
CA ALA A 338 -6.61 11.51 -14.27
C ALA A 338 -5.80 10.44 -15.00
N GLY A 339 -6.47 9.38 -15.46
CA GLY A 339 -5.85 8.25 -16.18
C GLY A 339 -5.18 7.19 -15.30
N ARG A 340 -5.14 7.36 -13.97
CA ARG A 340 -4.52 6.36 -13.08
C ARG A 340 -5.33 5.07 -12.92
N LEU A 341 -6.63 5.15 -12.98
CA LEU A 341 -7.51 3.98 -12.99
C LEU A 341 -8.07 3.80 -14.41
N PRO A 342 -8.14 2.57 -14.93
CA PRO A 342 -8.69 2.28 -16.26
C PRO A 342 -10.22 2.34 -16.21
N LEU A 343 -10.76 3.47 -15.79
CA LEU A 343 -12.19 3.75 -15.80
C LEU A 343 -12.49 4.45 -17.13
N ALA A 344 -13.29 3.81 -17.99
CA ALA A 344 -13.70 4.41 -19.24
C ALA A 344 -14.33 5.79 -18.99
N PRO A 345 -13.98 6.82 -19.78
CA PRO A 345 -14.70 8.07 -19.74
C PRO A 345 -16.16 7.74 -20.07
N ARG A 346 -17.11 8.24 -19.29
CA ARG A 346 -18.51 8.18 -19.70
C ARG A 346 -18.66 8.95 -21.03
N GLU A 347 -18.88 8.22 -22.10
CA GLU A 347 -19.58 8.79 -23.24
C GLU A 347 -20.99 9.14 -22.75
N ASP A 348 -21.29 10.44 -22.75
CA ASP A 348 -22.59 11.05 -22.58
C ASP A 348 -23.37 10.87 -21.26
N ALA A 349 -23.15 11.82 -20.36
CA ALA A 349 -24.28 12.47 -19.74
C ALA A 349 -24.58 13.80 -20.48
N ARG A 350 -24.97 13.74 -21.72
CA ARG A 350 -25.81 14.78 -22.30
C ARG A 350 -27.16 14.62 -21.63
N ILE A 351 -27.36 15.39 -20.58
CA ILE A 351 -28.68 15.65 -20.00
C ILE A 351 -29.50 16.23 -21.13
N ALA A 352 -30.46 15.41 -21.62
CA ALA A 352 -31.58 15.95 -22.37
C ALA A 352 -32.29 16.94 -21.44
N SER A 353 -32.20 18.20 -21.80
CA SER A 353 -32.96 19.33 -21.25
C SER A 353 -34.46 19.13 -21.39
#